data_8f15951c0472fbfcfa09c760541ba81b
#
_entry.id   8f15951c0472fbfcfa09c760541ba81b
#
_cell.length_a   1.000
_cell.length_b   1.000
_cell.length_c   1.000
_cell.angle_alpha   90.00
_cell.angle_beta   90.00
_cell.angle_gamma   90.00
#
_symmetry.space_group_name_H-M   'P 1'
#
loop_
_entity.id
_entity.type
_entity.pdbx_description
1 polymer ?
#
loop_
_entity_poly.entity_id
_entity_poly.type
_entity_poly.pdbx_seq_one_letter_code
_entity_poly.pdbx_strand_id
1 'polypeptide(L)'
;KVGSYSYTTTAGRPNGTWNNEMGYGLVDAYAAVQMAQSMGSADLDLYVKDSQDDTGVEPNIVTQYMWTSDNIWVRNNNDSGLTHENPDYSANGNPNYVKVRVINKSCVLSTGNEQLKLYWAKASTSLGYPNPWFGGVLYDPNDPNSASMGNLVGTLNIPPLQAGQEAILTFPWQVPNPANYGNDGDLWHFCLLARIEATNDPMTFPETGDLNANVRNNNNIAWKNVTVVDIPNNIVNPGGVV
;
A
#
# COMPACT_ATOMS: atom_id res chain seq x y z
N LYS A 1 15.17 -6.79 24.03
CA LYS A 1 15.21 -7.60 25.26
C LYS A 1 16.42 -8.53 25.21
N VAL A 2 16.96 -8.91 26.36
CA VAL A 2 18.08 -9.86 26.44
C VAL A 2 17.49 -11.26 26.71
N GLY A 3 17.83 -12.22 25.88
CA GLY A 3 17.12 -13.51 25.76
C GLY A 3 17.10 -14.40 27.01
N SER A 4 18.03 -14.25 27.96
CA SER A 4 18.10 -15.03 29.19
C SER A 4 17.32 -14.44 30.37
N TYR A 5 16.74 -13.25 30.22
CA TYR A 5 16.05 -12.55 31.29
C TYR A 5 14.54 -12.53 31.07
N SER A 6 13.79 -12.72 32.15
CA SER A 6 12.33 -12.62 32.12
C SER A 6 11.89 -11.17 32.31
N TYR A 7 11.00 -10.71 31.47
CA TYR A 7 10.45 -9.36 31.48
C TYR A 7 8.94 -9.40 31.75
N THR A 8 8.49 -8.61 32.72
CA THR A 8 7.08 -8.55 33.13
C THR A 8 6.56 -7.12 33.16
N THR A 9 5.25 -6.96 33.02
CA THR A 9 4.60 -5.67 33.29
C THR A 9 4.74 -5.34 34.77
N THR A 10 5.32 -4.19 35.08
CA THR A 10 5.64 -3.79 36.45
C THR A 10 5.01 -2.43 36.76
N ALA A 11 4.35 -2.30 37.91
CA ALA A 11 3.77 -1.03 38.34
C ALA A 11 4.84 0.06 38.47
N GLY A 12 4.55 1.25 37.99
CA GLY A 12 5.51 2.36 37.93
C GLY A 12 6.53 2.29 36.76
N ARG A 13 6.38 1.30 35.86
CA ARG A 13 7.21 1.14 34.65
C ARG A 13 6.35 1.10 33.39
N PRO A 14 5.80 2.27 32.95
CA PRO A 14 4.76 2.31 31.91
C PRO A 14 5.27 2.02 30.48
N ASN A 15 6.60 2.05 30.24
CA ASN A 15 7.18 1.98 28.90
C ASN A 15 7.40 0.56 28.40
N GLY A 16 6.62 -0.42 28.86
CA GLY A 16 6.67 -1.80 28.43
C GLY A 16 7.02 -2.78 29.55
N THR A 17 7.50 -3.96 29.19
CA THR A 17 7.90 -4.97 30.18
C THR A 17 9.28 -4.68 30.76
N TRP A 18 9.44 -4.91 32.05
CA TRP A 18 10.61 -4.57 32.85
C TRP A 18 11.28 -5.83 33.45
N ASN A 19 12.59 -5.77 33.61
CA ASN A 19 13.38 -6.72 34.40
C ASN A 19 14.22 -5.94 35.41
N ASN A 20 14.33 -6.41 36.65
CA ASN A 20 15.01 -5.69 37.74
C ASN A 20 16.52 -5.55 37.54
N GLU A 21 17.15 -6.43 36.76
CA GLU A 21 18.58 -6.38 36.46
C GLU A 21 18.90 -5.64 35.16
N MET A 22 18.02 -5.82 34.17
CA MET A 22 18.24 -5.32 32.80
C MET A 22 17.34 -4.14 32.39
N GLY A 23 16.51 -3.66 33.30
CA GLY A 23 15.57 -2.58 33.00
C GLY A 23 14.57 -2.97 31.91
N TYR A 24 14.43 -2.12 30.89
CA TYR A 24 13.61 -2.40 29.70
C TYR A 24 14.34 -3.25 28.64
N GLY A 25 15.61 -3.60 28.90
CA GLY A 25 16.47 -4.37 27.99
C GLY A 25 17.54 -3.52 27.31
N LEU A 26 18.15 -4.08 26.27
CA LEU A 26 19.15 -3.35 25.49
C LEU A 26 18.50 -2.20 24.72
N VAL A 27 19.21 -1.09 24.67
CA VAL A 27 18.87 0.02 23.79
C VAL A 27 19.14 -0.43 22.35
N ASP A 28 18.14 -0.35 21.51
CA ASP A 28 18.32 -0.46 20.08
C ASP A 28 18.75 0.91 19.55
N ALA A 29 20.08 1.09 19.42
CA ALA A 29 20.65 2.34 18.97
C ALA A 29 20.26 2.69 17.52
N TYR A 30 20.07 1.67 16.67
CA TYR A 30 19.66 1.87 15.30
C TYR A 30 18.21 2.37 15.23
N ALA A 31 17.29 1.69 15.94
CA ALA A 31 15.90 2.13 16.04
C ALA A 31 15.79 3.52 16.70
N ALA A 32 16.62 3.81 17.72
CA ALA A 32 16.66 5.12 18.37
C ALA A 32 17.15 6.22 17.42
N VAL A 33 18.15 5.94 16.58
CA VAL A 33 18.64 6.89 15.56
C VAL A 33 17.62 7.10 14.47
N GLN A 34 16.97 6.05 13.98
CA GLN A 34 15.89 6.17 13.01
C GLN A 34 14.73 6.99 13.57
N MET A 35 14.33 6.71 14.81
CA MET A 35 13.30 7.49 15.49
C MET A 35 13.73 8.96 15.66
N ALA A 36 14.98 9.22 16.05
CA ALA A 36 15.50 10.58 16.16
C ALA A 36 15.58 11.30 14.81
N GLN A 37 15.88 10.59 13.73
CA GLN A 37 15.86 11.15 12.38
C GLN A 37 14.43 11.50 11.95
N SER A 38 13.45 10.66 12.28
CA SER A 38 12.03 10.98 12.06
C SER A 38 11.53 12.11 12.97
N MET A 39 12.07 12.24 14.19
CA MET A 39 11.76 13.32 15.13
C MET A 39 12.37 14.68 14.73
N GLY A 40 13.31 14.69 13.79
CA GLY A 40 13.90 15.92 13.26
C GLY A 40 13.00 16.68 12.27
N SER A 41 11.95 16.07 11.76
CA SER A 41 10.91 16.73 10.97
C SER A 41 9.80 17.19 11.91
N ALA A 42 9.56 18.50 11.97
CA ALA A 42 8.38 19.07 12.61
C ALA A 42 7.11 18.85 11.77
N ASP A 43 7.25 18.21 10.61
CA ASP A 43 6.21 17.98 9.62
C ASP A 43 5.65 16.57 9.73
N LEU A 44 4.40 16.43 9.35
CA LEU A 44 3.76 15.12 9.23
C LEU A 44 4.48 14.28 8.17
N ASP A 45 4.53 12.96 8.37
CA ASP A 45 5.12 12.01 7.44
C ASP A 45 4.35 10.69 7.52
N LEU A 46 3.40 10.54 6.59
CA LEU A 46 2.56 9.35 6.41
C LEU A 46 3.11 8.51 5.27
N TYR A 47 3.19 7.20 5.44
CA TYR A 47 3.68 6.35 4.37
C TYR A 47 2.92 5.04 4.22
N VAL A 48 3.03 4.46 3.04
CA VAL A 48 2.62 3.09 2.70
C VAL A 48 3.88 2.35 2.26
N LYS A 49 4.18 1.20 2.86
CA LYS A 49 5.39 0.45 2.52
C LYS A 49 5.38 -0.08 1.09
N ASP A 50 6.48 0.09 0.39
CA ASP A 50 6.72 -0.49 -0.94
C ASP A 50 7.07 -1.98 -0.87
N SER A 51 7.72 -2.40 0.23
CA SER A 51 8.14 -3.77 0.50
C SER A 51 8.16 -4.04 2.01
N GLN A 52 8.38 -5.28 2.39
CA GLN A 52 8.43 -5.69 3.80
C GLN A 52 9.50 -4.90 4.60
N ASP A 53 10.65 -4.65 3.99
CA ASP A 53 11.80 -4.01 4.65
C ASP A 53 11.79 -2.47 4.52
N ASP A 54 10.78 -1.91 3.88
CA ASP A 54 10.65 -0.47 3.75
C ASP A 54 10.37 0.20 5.11
N THR A 55 11.10 1.27 5.37
CA THR A 55 11.01 2.09 6.60
C THR A 55 10.48 3.49 6.33
N GLY A 56 10.00 3.75 5.11
CA GLY A 56 9.51 5.05 4.67
C GLY A 56 10.60 6.09 4.43
N VAL A 57 11.85 5.66 4.23
CA VAL A 57 12.96 6.58 3.87
C VAL A 57 12.87 6.91 2.38
N GLU A 58 13.04 8.17 2.04
CA GLU A 58 12.98 8.69 0.68
C GLU A 58 14.38 9.15 0.19
N PRO A 59 14.84 8.67 -0.96
CA PRO A 59 14.26 7.58 -1.76
C PRO A 59 14.43 6.21 -1.10
N ASN A 60 13.49 5.28 -1.35
CA ASN A 60 13.61 3.90 -0.92
C ASN A 60 14.71 3.18 -1.71
N ILE A 61 15.80 2.82 -1.02
CA ILE A 61 16.97 2.15 -1.64
C ILE A 61 17.05 0.66 -1.28
N VAL A 62 16.16 0.17 -0.41
CA VAL A 62 16.24 -1.21 0.11
C VAL A 62 15.55 -2.23 -0.78
N THR A 63 14.65 -1.81 -1.66
CA THR A 63 13.99 -2.71 -2.59
C THR A 63 14.33 -2.38 -4.05
N GLN A 64 14.43 -3.43 -4.87
CA GLN A 64 14.59 -3.33 -6.30
C GLN A 64 13.23 -3.31 -7.04
N TYR A 65 12.22 -3.93 -6.45
CA TYR A 65 10.90 -4.12 -7.05
C TYR A 65 9.85 -3.29 -6.32
N MET A 66 9.33 -2.23 -6.98
CA MET A 66 8.38 -1.28 -6.41
C MET A 66 6.92 -1.76 -6.43
N TRP A 67 6.62 -2.91 -7.03
CA TRP A 67 5.27 -3.45 -7.21
C TRP A 67 4.91 -4.60 -6.26
N THR A 68 5.59 -4.69 -5.11
CA THR A 68 5.44 -5.80 -4.16
C THR A 68 4.91 -5.38 -2.79
N SER A 69 4.29 -4.22 -2.69
CA SER A 69 3.83 -3.67 -1.41
C SER A 69 3.01 -4.69 -0.59
N ASP A 70 3.49 -4.98 0.63
CA ASP A 70 2.74 -5.78 1.61
C ASP A 70 1.68 -4.96 2.37
N ASN A 71 1.75 -3.63 2.26
CA ASN A 71 0.76 -2.73 2.83
C ASN A 71 -0.47 -2.54 1.94
N ILE A 72 -0.50 -3.16 0.76
CA ILE A 72 -1.67 -3.27 -0.10
C ILE A 72 -2.02 -4.75 -0.22
N TRP A 73 -3.22 -5.15 0.16
CA TRP A 73 -3.68 -6.53 -0.03
C TRP A 73 -5.19 -6.58 -0.34
N VAL A 74 -5.62 -7.65 -0.95
CA VAL A 74 -7.01 -7.87 -1.32
C VAL A 74 -7.62 -8.96 -0.45
N ARG A 75 -8.90 -8.79 -0.12
CA ARG A 75 -9.77 -9.79 0.48
C ARG A 75 -11.01 -9.95 -0.40
N ASN A 76 -11.43 -11.20 -0.63
CA ASN A 76 -12.63 -11.47 -1.43
C ASN A 76 -13.91 -11.19 -0.62
N ASN A 77 -13.78 -11.07 0.70
CA ASN A 77 -14.86 -10.72 1.62
C ASN A 77 -14.47 -9.51 2.47
N ASN A 78 -15.47 -8.76 2.95
CA ASN A 78 -15.23 -7.66 3.91
C ASN A 78 -15.00 -8.22 5.31
N ASP A 79 -13.82 -8.75 5.55
CA ASP A 79 -13.39 -9.33 6.81
C ASP A 79 -12.17 -8.61 7.40
N SER A 80 -11.64 -9.11 8.52
CA SER A 80 -10.44 -8.58 9.17
C SER A 80 -9.14 -9.30 8.75
N GLY A 81 -9.17 -10.16 7.72
CA GLY A 81 -8.02 -10.91 7.25
C GLY A 81 -6.88 -10.00 6.79
N LEU A 82 -5.65 -10.40 7.12
CA LEU A 82 -4.42 -9.65 6.78
C LEU A 82 -3.61 -10.33 5.66
N THR A 83 -4.01 -11.52 5.23
CA THR A 83 -3.35 -12.25 4.14
C THR A 83 -3.95 -11.85 2.81
N HIS A 84 -3.12 -11.59 1.82
CA HIS A 84 -3.55 -11.31 0.46
C HIS A 84 -4.28 -12.52 -0.16
N GLU A 85 -5.41 -12.25 -0.79
CA GLU A 85 -6.14 -13.17 -1.68
C GLU A 85 -6.12 -12.60 -3.09
N ASN A 86 -6.01 -13.46 -4.09
CA ASN A 86 -6.20 -13.02 -5.47
C ASN A 86 -7.61 -12.45 -5.64
N PRO A 87 -7.77 -11.23 -6.18
CA PRO A 87 -9.09 -10.68 -6.43
C PRO A 87 -9.88 -11.58 -7.37
N ASP A 88 -11.11 -11.92 -6.97
CA ASP A 88 -12.00 -12.77 -7.73
C ASP A 88 -12.95 -11.91 -8.59
N TYR A 89 -12.88 -12.09 -9.90
CA TYR A 89 -13.87 -11.48 -10.80
C TYR A 89 -15.21 -12.18 -10.62
N SER A 90 -16.21 -11.42 -10.27
CA SER A 90 -17.57 -11.90 -10.13
C SER A 90 -18.49 -11.24 -11.15
N ALA A 91 -19.01 -12.02 -12.08
CA ALA A 91 -20.03 -11.55 -13.02
C ALA A 91 -21.32 -11.04 -12.34
N ASN A 92 -21.54 -11.41 -11.08
CA ASN A 92 -22.66 -10.96 -10.27
C ASN A 92 -22.42 -9.60 -9.59
N GLY A 93 -21.26 -9.00 -9.80
CA GLY A 93 -20.95 -7.66 -9.32
C GLY A 93 -20.61 -7.57 -7.83
N ASN A 94 -20.21 -8.67 -7.17
CA ASN A 94 -19.71 -8.60 -5.80
C ASN A 94 -18.34 -7.94 -5.78
N PRO A 95 -18.13 -6.91 -4.94
CA PRO A 95 -16.82 -6.26 -4.83
C PRO A 95 -15.84 -7.15 -4.09
N ASN A 96 -14.56 -7.06 -4.45
CA ASN A 96 -13.46 -7.39 -3.57
C ASN A 96 -13.13 -6.20 -2.67
N TYR A 97 -12.34 -6.41 -1.64
CA TYR A 97 -12.01 -5.38 -0.66
C TYR A 97 -10.49 -5.19 -0.63
N VAL A 98 -10.04 -4.09 -1.21
CA VAL A 98 -8.63 -3.73 -1.13
C VAL A 98 -8.36 -3.03 0.19
N LYS A 99 -7.42 -3.55 0.92
CA LYS A 99 -6.96 -2.99 2.19
C LYS A 99 -5.62 -2.32 2.00
N VAL A 100 -5.48 -1.12 2.55
CA VAL A 100 -4.23 -0.37 2.52
C VAL A 100 -3.89 0.05 3.94
N ARG A 101 -2.67 -0.28 4.37
CA ARG A 101 -2.13 0.13 5.66
C ARG A 101 -1.33 1.40 5.48
N VAL A 102 -1.73 2.44 6.20
CA VAL A 102 -1.03 3.73 6.30
C VAL A 102 -0.39 3.82 7.67
N ILE A 103 0.83 4.32 7.73
CA ILE A 103 1.62 4.45 8.96
C ILE A 103 2.06 5.91 9.12
N ASN A 104 1.91 6.45 10.32
CA ASN A 104 2.50 7.73 10.67
C ASN A 104 3.89 7.51 11.27
N LYS A 105 4.96 7.81 10.54
CA LYS A 105 6.33 7.68 11.03
C LYS A 105 6.87 8.97 11.69
N SER A 106 6.12 10.07 11.58
CA SER A 106 6.50 11.35 12.20
C SER A 106 6.19 11.38 13.70
N CYS A 107 6.58 12.48 14.35
CA CYS A 107 6.20 12.78 15.73
C CYS A 107 4.95 13.64 15.85
N VAL A 108 4.36 14.02 14.72
CA VAL A 108 3.21 14.91 14.64
C VAL A 108 1.94 14.06 14.51
N LEU A 109 0.90 14.45 15.26
CA LEU A 109 -0.44 13.86 15.09
C LEU A 109 -1.01 14.29 13.72
N SER A 110 -1.46 13.35 12.91
CA SER A 110 -2.21 13.68 11.70
C SER A 110 -3.59 14.24 12.03
N THR A 111 -4.17 15.02 11.10
CA THR A 111 -5.38 15.81 11.38
C THR A 111 -6.68 15.05 11.11
N GLY A 112 -6.60 13.96 10.30
CA GLY A 112 -7.77 13.25 9.78
C GLY A 112 -8.34 13.85 8.48
N ASN A 113 -7.67 14.87 7.93
CA ASN A 113 -8.02 15.48 6.65
C ASN A 113 -7.17 14.96 5.49
N GLU A 114 -6.11 14.23 5.81
CA GLU A 114 -5.24 13.58 4.86
C GLU A 114 -6.04 12.50 4.12
N GLN A 115 -5.85 12.37 2.82
CA GLN A 115 -6.60 11.45 1.98
C GLN A 115 -5.73 10.33 1.46
N LEU A 116 -6.28 9.12 1.47
CA LEU A 116 -5.76 7.98 0.74
C LEU A 116 -6.61 7.77 -0.49
N LYS A 117 -6.00 7.80 -1.66
CA LYS A 117 -6.60 7.45 -2.95
C LYS A 117 -6.07 6.10 -3.40
N LEU A 118 -6.98 5.25 -3.82
CA LEU A 118 -6.64 3.95 -4.40
C LEU A 118 -7.05 3.95 -5.86
N TYR A 119 -6.13 3.51 -6.71
CA TYR A 119 -6.33 3.35 -8.15
C TYR A 119 -6.07 1.91 -8.56
N TRP A 120 -6.64 1.51 -9.69
CA TRP A 120 -6.30 0.28 -10.37
C TRP A 120 -5.86 0.56 -11.80
N ALA A 121 -5.05 -0.31 -12.38
CA ALA A 121 -4.70 -0.30 -13.79
C ALA A 121 -4.60 -1.73 -14.33
N LYS A 122 -4.93 -1.91 -15.62
CA LYS A 122 -4.57 -3.11 -16.37
C LYS A 122 -3.06 -3.10 -16.55
N ALA A 123 -2.38 -4.16 -16.12
CA ALA A 123 -0.94 -4.25 -16.27
C ALA A 123 -0.53 -4.27 -17.74
N SER A 124 0.57 -3.61 -18.03
CA SER A 124 1.24 -3.65 -19.33
C SER A 124 2.75 -3.49 -19.13
N THR A 125 3.53 -3.89 -20.11
CA THR A 125 4.96 -3.56 -20.15
C THR A 125 5.12 -2.04 -20.19
N SER A 126 5.84 -1.48 -19.23
CA SER A 126 6.06 -0.03 -19.11
C SER A 126 4.81 0.76 -18.69
N LEU A 127 4.13 0.30 -17.64
CA LEU A 127 3.02 1.03 -17.06
C LEU A 127 3.48 2.43 -16.61
N GLY A 128 2.98 3.45 -17.30
CA GLY A 128 3.36 4.84 -17.08
C GLY A 128 2.56 5.52 -15.98
N TYR A 129 2.81 6.81 -15.80
CA TYR A 129 2.11 7.69 -14.86
C TYR A 129 1.91 9.07 -15.51
N PRO A 130 0.81 9.78 -15.33
CA PRO A 130 -0.36 9.42 -14.51
C PRO A 130 -1.35 8.45 -15.20
N ASN A 131 -1.19 8.21 -16.48
CA ASN A 131 -2.04 7.29 -17.24
C ASN A 131 -1.48 5.85 -17.19
N PRO A 132 -2.36 4.82 -17.11
CA PRO A 132 -3.83 4.89 -17.18
C PRO A 132 -4.53 5.08 -15.82
N TRP A 133 -3.81 5.26 -14.72
CA TRP A 133 -4.31 5.27 -13.33
C TRP A 133 -5.45 6.28 -13.10
N PHE A 134 -5.34 7.47 -13.70
CA PHE A 134 -6.34 8.54 -13.50
C PHE A 134 -7.54 8.45 -14.45
N GLY A 135 -7.65 7.33 -15.17
CA GLY A 135 -8.75 7.08 -16.08
C GLY A 135 -8.58 7.71 -17.46
N GLY A 136 -9.60 7.58 -18.28
CA GLY A 136 -9.65 8.18 -19.62
C GLY A 136 -8.84 7.45 -20.70
N VAL A 137 -8.18 6.33 -20.36
CA VAL A 137 -7.50 5.47 -21.33
C VAL A 137 -8.33 4.21 -21.56
N LEU A 138 -8.63 3.91 -22.83
CA LEU A 138 -9.38 2.75 -23.25
C LEU A 138 -8.44 1.67 -23.81
N TYR A 139 -8.84 0.41 -23.69
CA TYR A 139 -8.12 -0.73 -24.24
C TYR A 139 -8.03 -0.67 -25.77
N ASP A 140 -9.17 -0.39 -26.44
CA ASP A 140 -9.18 0.02 -27.84
C ASP A 140 -9.56 1.52 -27.91
N PRO A 141 -8.61 2.41 -28.25
CA PRO A 141 -8.89 3.83 -28.31
C PRO A 141 -9.86 4.23 -29.43
N ASN A 142 -10.14 3.33 -30.38
CA ASN A 142 -11.07 3.57 -31.48
C ASN A 142 -12.50 3.13 -31.14
N ASP A 143 -12.69 2.36 -30.06
CA ASP A 143 -14.02 1.94 -29.59
C ASP A 143 -14.34 2.65 -28.26
N PRO A 144 -15.28 3.61 -28.24
CA PRO A 144 -15.67 4.33 -27.04
C PRO A 144 -16.33 3.43 -25.97
N ASN A 145 -16.75 2.21 -26.34
CA ASN A 145 -17.31 1.23 -25.43
C ASN A 145 -16.28 0.20 -24.94
N SER A 146 -15.01 0.36 -25.35
CA SER A 146 -13.94 -0.50 -24.93
C SER A 146 -13.67 -0.40 -23.43
N ALA A 147 -13.04 -1.42 -22.85
CA ALA A 147 -12.73 -1.46 -21.44
C ALA A 147 -11.78 -0.35 -21.04
N SER A 148 -11.95 0.21 -19.84
CA SER A 148 -10.98 1.14 -19.26
C SER A 148 -9.68 0.42 -18.94
N MET A 149 -8.55 1.07 -19.16
CA MET A 149 -7.22 0.57 -18.77
C MET A 149 -6.85 0.90 -17.32
N GLY A 150 -7.61 1.75 -16.65
CA GLY A 150 -7.39 2.12 -15.26
C GLY A 150 -8.38 3.17 -14.79
N ASN A 151 -8.55 3.28 -13.48
CA ASN A 151 -9.41 4.30 -12.88
C ASN A 151 -9.18 4.39 -11.37
N LEU A 152 -9.73 5.43 -10.76
CA LEU A 152 -9.87 5.56 -9.31
C LEU A 152 -10.83 4.50 -8.78
N VAL A 153 -10.40 3.75 -7.75
CA VAL A 153 -11.27 2.87 -6.96
C VAL A 153 -12.06 3.69 -5.96
N GLY A 154 -11.38 4.59 -5.24
CA GLY A 154 -12.01 5.44 -4.25
C GLY A 154 -11.03 6.36 -3.53
N THR A 155 -11.61 7.25 -2.71
CA THR A 155 -10.90 8.16 -1.82
C THR A 155 -11.46 8.02 -0.42
N LEU A 156 -10.59 7.85 0.58
CA LEU A 156 -10.95 7.79 1.99
C LEU A 156 -10.07 8.74 2.80
N ASN A 157 -10.65 9.37 3.82
CA ASN A 157 -9.86 10.11 4.78
C ASN A 157 -9.07 9.15 5.67
N ILE A 158 -7.81 9.45 5.92
CA ILE A 158 -6.97 8.76 6.88
C ILE A 158 -7.40 9.25 8.27
N PRO A 159 -7.75 8.36 9.21
CA PRO A 159 -8.11 8.81 10.57
C PRO A 159 -6.91 9.48 11.24
N PRO A 160 -7.11 10.32 12.26
CA PRO A 160 -6.01 10.89 13.04
C PRO A 160 -5.11 9.79 13.60
N LEU A 161 -3.82 9.87 13.28
CA LEU A 161 -2.80 8.90 13.71
C LEU A 161 -1.75 9.60 14.56
N GLN A 162 -1.51 9.10 15.77
CA GLN A 162 -0.38 9.52 16.59
C GLN A 162 0.93 9.01 16.01
N ALA A 163 2.05 9.50 16.50
CA ALA A 163 3.39 9.02 16.17
C ALA A 163 3.49 7.50 16.29
N GLY A 164 3.92 6.84 15.24
CA GLY A 164 4.08 5.39 15.16
C GLY A 164 2.78 4.58 15.06
N GLN A 165 1.62 5.23 14.99
CA GLN A 165 0.34 4.54 14.78
C GLN A 165 0.10 4.22 13.30
N GLU A 166 -0.75 3.23 13.07
CA GLU A 166 -1.18 2.82 11.75
C GLU A 166 -2.72 2.71 11.66
N ALA A 167 -3.23 2.84 10.45
CA ALA A 167 -4.62 2.54 10.13
C ALA A 167 -4.70 1.66 8.88
N ILE A 168 -5.71 0.79 8.84
CA ILE A 168 -6.05 -0.01 7.66
C ILE A 168 -7.34 0.57 7.08
N LEU A 169 -7.24 1.09 5.85
CA LEU A 169 -8.38 1.60 5.10
C LEU A 169 -8.84 0.51 4.12
N THR A 170 -10.16 0.35 3.98
CA THR A 170 -10.75 -0.71 3.15
C THR A 170 -11.58 -0.09 2.03
N PHE A 171 -11.25 -0.44 0.79
CA PHE A 171 -11.91 0.04 -0.42
C PHE A 171 -12.67 -1.11 -1.08
N PRO A 172 -13.99 -1.01 -1.26
CA PRO A 172 -14.69 -1.93 -2.15
C PRO A 172 -14.24 -1.68 -3.59
N TRP A 173 -13.76 -2.72 -4.25
CA TRP A 173 -13.26 -2.68 -5.61
C TRP A 173 -14.04 -3.63 -6.52
N GLN A 174 -14.74 -3.07 -7.49
CA GLN A 174 -15.36 -3.82 -8.55
C GLN A 174 -14.28 -4.17 -9.57
N VAL A 175 -13.84 -5.42 -9.54
CA VAL A 175 -12.77 -5.91 -10.41
C VAL A 175 -13.27 -5.90 -11.86
N PRO A 176 -12.50 -5.32 -12.82
CA PRO A 176 -12.86 -5.37 -14.23
C PRO A 176 -12.90 -6.79 -14.76
N ASN A 177 -13.75 -7.06 -15.75
CA ASN A 177 -13.79 -8.35 -16.41
C ASN A 177 -12.51 -8.59 -17.22
N PRO A 178 -11.68 -9.57 -16.88
CA PRO A 178 -10.44 -9.85 -17.62
C PRO A 178 -10.69 -10.20 -19.08
N ALA A 179 -11.84 -10.81 -19.43
CA ALA A 179 -12.18 -11.17 -20.80
C ALA A 179 -12.28 -9.96 -21.74
N ASN A 180 -12.50 -8.76 -21.20
CA ASN A 180 -12.54 -7.53 -21.99
C ASN A 180 -11.18 -7.11 -22.58
N TYR A 181 -10.10 -7.77 -22.16
CA TYR A 181 -8.73 -7.53 -22.61
C TYR A 181 -8.19 -8.70 -23.46
N GLY A 182 -9.06 -9.33 -24.24
CA GLY A 182 -8.89 -10.63 -24.89
C GLY A 182 -7.69 -10.78 -25.86
N ASN A 183 -7.08 -9.65 -26.29
CA ASN A 183 -5.87 -9.68 -27.14
C ASN A 183 -4.58 -9.45 -26.36
N ASP A 184 -4.67 -9.29 -25.04
CA ASP A 184 -3.52 -9.17 -24.17
C ASP A 184 -3.07 -10.57 -23.73
N GLY A 185 -1.79 -10.89 -23.89
CA GLY A 185 -1.24 -12.19 -23.45
C GLY A 185 -1.27 -12.40 -21.93
N ASP A 186 -1.54 -11.35 -21.16
CA ASP A 186 -1.58 -11.37 -19.70
C ASP A 186 -2.92 -10.79 -19.17
N LEU A 187 -4.01 -11.44 -19.55
CA LEU A 187 -5.38 -11.01 -19.26
C LEU A 187 -5.64 -10.72 -17.78
N TRP A 188 -5.04 -11.52 -16.91
CA TRP A 188 -5.35 -11.60 -15.48
C TRP A 188 -4.51 -10.66 -14.64
N HIS A 189 -3.51 -10.00 -15.24
CA HIS A 189 -2.58 -9.14 -14.54
C HIS A 189 -3.12 -7.72 -14.44
N PHE A 190 -3.32 -7.28 -13.21
CA PHE A 190 -3.74 -5.93 -12.85
C PHE A 190 -2.79 -5.35 -11.80
N CYS A 191 -2.89 -4.07 -11.56
CA CYS A 191 -2.09 -3.36 -10.58
C CYS A 191 -2.97 -2.49 -9.71
N LEU A 192 -2.57 -2.30 -8.47
CA LEU A 192 -3.16 -1.38 -7.50
C LEU A 192 -2.13 -0.32 -7.11
N LEU A 193 -2.54 0.94 -7.04
CA LEU A 193 -1.71 2.06 -6.64
C LEU A 193 -2.41 2.79 -5.49
N ALA A 194 -1.76 2.85 -4.34
CA ALA A 194 -2.17 3.65 -3.21
C ALA A 194 -1.38 4.98 -3.22
N ARG A 195 -2.06 6.10 -3.00
CA ARG A 195 -1.45 7.42 -3.00
C ARG A 195 -2.04 8.26 -1.87
N ILE A 196 -1.19 8.70 -0.94
CA ILE A 196 -1.55 9.64 0.11
C ILE A 196 -1.48 11.06 -0.47
N GLU A 197 -2.53 11.84 -0.25
CA GLU A 197 -2.56 13.26 -0.58
C GLU A 197 -2.84 14.07 0.69
N ALA A 198 -1.86 14.86 1.09
CA ALA A 198 -1.93 15.68 2.27
C ALA A 198 -1.20 17.01 2.05
N THR A 199 -1.80 18.11 2.48
CA THR A 199 -1.19 19.45 2.33
C THR A 199 0.00 19.63 3.27
N ASN A 200 -0.05 18.94 4.41
CA ASN A 200 0.96 18.97 5.47
C ASN A 200 1.98 17.80 5.36
N ASP A 201 1.86 17.00 4.30
CA ASP A 201 2.77 15.91 3.95
C ASP A 201 2.81 15.79 2.40
N PRO A 202 3.36 16.78 1.70
CA PRO A 202 3.44 16.77 0.24
C PRO A 202 4.52 15.80 -0.24
N MET A 203 4.41 15.38 -1.50
CA MET A 203 5.46 14.59 -2.16
C MET A 203 6.83 15.29 -2.06
N THR A 204 7.82 14.56 -1.57
CA THR A 204 9.20 15.09 -1.40
C THR A 204 9.87 15.31 -2.76
N PHE A 205 9.62 14.44 -3.71
CA PHE A 205 10.18 14.53 -5.05
C PHE A 205 9.06 14.72 -6.10
N PRO A 206 9.34 15.50 -7.17
CA PRO A 206 8.38 15.65 -8.26
C PRO A 206 8.04 14.32 -8.91
N GLU A 207 6.76 14.11 -9.15
CA GLU A 207 6.27 12.94 -9.89
C GLU A 207 6.61 13.09 -11.40
N THR A 208 6.99 11.99 -12.02
CA THR A 208 7.37 11.89 -13.43
C THR A 208 6.53 10.83 -14.15
N GLY A 209 6.76 10.63 -15.44
CA GLY A 209 6.15 9.56 -16.22
C GLY A 209 6.60 8.15 -15.82
N ASP A 210 7.66 8.02 -15.03
CA ASP A 210 8.18 6.75 -14.53
C ASP A 210 7.57 6.42 -13.15
N LEU A 211 6.63 5.47 -13.14
CA LEU A 211 5.97 5.05 -11.91
C LEU A 211 6.95 4.46 -10.89
N ASN A 212 7.94 3.67 -11.32
CA ASN A 212 8.93 3.10 -10.40
C ASN A 212 9.73 4.19 -9.69
N ALA A 213 10.11 5.25 -10.43
CA ALA A 213 10.80 6.39 -9.84
C ALA A 213 9.89 7.14 -8.85
N ASN A 214 8.62 7.34 -9.19
CA ASN A 214 7.67 8.02 -8.31
C ASN A 214 7.48 7.27 -6.99
N VAL A 215 7.25 5.95 -7.05
CA VAL A 215 7.07 5.09 -5.87
C VAL A 215 8.37 5.04 -5.05
N ARG A 216 9.52 4.85 -5.69
CA ARG A 216 10.82 4.83 -5.01
C ARG A 216 11.12 6.12 -4.26
N ASN A 217 10.79 7.24 -4.85
CA ASN A 217 11.19 8.56 -4.37
C ASN A 217 10.23 9.13 -3.33
N ASN A 218 8.96 8.69 -3.31
CA ASN A 218 7.94 9.23 -2.43
C ASN A 218 7.25 8.11 -1.66
N ASN A 219 7.41 8.09 -0.35
CA ASN A 219 6.83 7.10 0.56
C ASN A 219 5.29 7.20 0.68
N ASN A 220 4.72 8.30 0.17
CA ASN A 220 3.27 8.52 0.06
C ASN A 220 2.63 7.69 -1.06
N ILE A 221 3.41 6.99 -1.88
CA ILE A 221 2.94 6.19 -3.02
C ILE A 221 3.42 4.77 -2.85
N ALA A 222 2.53 3.79 -2.99
CA ALA A 222 2.89 2.37 -3.04
C ALA A 222 2.13 1.66 -4.14
N TRP A 223 2.74 0.64 -4.71
CA TRP A 223 2.23 -0.11 -5.85
C TRP A 223 2.26 -1.61 -5.60
N LYS A 224 1.23 -2.31 -6.09
CA LYS A 224 1.14 -3.77 -6.00
C LYS A 224 0.58 -4.39 -7.26
N ASN A 225 1.27 -5.40 -7.77
CA ASN A 225 0.72 -6.29 -8.78
C ASN A 225 -0.27 -7.28 -8.15
N VAL A 226 -1.35 -7.57 -8.87
CA VAL A 226 -2.36 -8.54 -8.45
C VAL A 226 -2.77 -9.41 -9.63
N THR A 227 -3.08 -10.67 -9.35
CA THR A 227 -3.64 -11.60 -10.34
C THR A 227 -5.12 -11.76 -10.08
N VAL A 228 -5.95 -11.30 -11.03
CA VAL A 228 -7.39 -11.53 -10.97
C VAL A 228 -7.69 -12.98 -11.33
N VAL A 229 -8.62 -13.60 -10.62
CA VAL A 229 -9.08 -14.97 -10.88
C VAL A 229 -10.58 -14.95 -11.15
N ASP A 230 -11.10 -15.98 -11.82
CA ASP A 230 -12.54 -16.22 -11.99
C ASP A 230 -12.87 -17.60 -11.43
N ILE A 231 -13.05 -17.66 -10.12
CA ILE A 231 -13.22 -18.91 -9.36
C ILE A 231 -14.49 -19.69 -9.82
N PRO A 232 -15.65 -19.05 -10.04
CA PRO A 232 -16.84 -19.77 -10.50
C PRO A 232 -16.65 -20.52 -11.82
N ASN A 233 -15.76 -20.02 -12.69
CA ASN A 233 -15.46 -20.61 -13.98
C ASN A 233 -14.17 -21.45 -13.98
N ASN A 234 -13.57 -21.66 -12.82
CA ASN A 234 -12.27 -22.35 -12.66
C ASN A 234 -11.13 -21.77 -13.52
N ILE A 235 -11.24 -20.50 -13.89
CA ILE A 235 -10.19 -19.82 -14.64
C ILE A 235 -9.21 -19.22 -13.63
N VAL A 236 -8.18 -19.96 -13.34
CA VAL A 236 -7.03 -19.51 -12.56
C VAL A 236 -5.87 -19.42 -13.51
N ASN A 237 -5.17 -18.30 -13.55
CA ASN A 237 -3.95 -18.21 -14.35
C ASN A 237 -2.89 -19.14 -13.74
N PRO A 238 -2.52 -20.27 -14.41
CA PRO A 238 -1.58 -21.24 -13.84
C PRO A 238 -0.13 -20.73 -13.80
N GLY A 239 0.15 -19.53 -14.27
CA GLY A 239 1.50 -18.94 -14.37
C GLY A 239 1.66 -17.58 -13.74
N GLY A 240 0.71 -17.12 -12.93
CA GLY A 240 0.82 -15.83 -12.24
C GLY A 240 2.02 -15.79 -11.29
N VAL A 241 3.15 -15.37 -11.82
CA VAL A 241 4.31 -15.01 -10.99
C VAL A 241 4.03 -13.61 -10.45
N VAL A 242 3.92 -13.52 -9.17
CA VAL A 242 3.92 -12.29 -8.42
C VAL A 242 5.32 -11.67 -8.42
#